data_5c5e7d1f08b86914da67525894e0b2b6
#
_entry.id   5c5e7d1f08b86914da67525894e0b2b6
#
_cell.length_a   1.000
_cell.length_b   1.000
_cell.length_c   1.000
_cell.angle_alpha   90.00
_cell.angle_beta   90.00
_cell.angle_gamma   90.00
#
_symmetry.space_group_name_H-M   'P 1'
#
loop_
_entity.id
_entity.type
_entity.pdbx_description
1 polymer ?
#
loop_
_entity_poly.entity_id
_entity_poly.type
_entity_poly.pdbx_seq_one_letter_code
_entity_poly.pdbx_strand_id
1 'polypeptide(L)'
;TNICSEITLHTDESHSFVCCLSSLNLSKYDEWRDTDLIYTATWFLDGVLSEFIQKAKNMRGFENAVRSAEKGRALGLGVLGWHTYLQQRGIPFEGMEAQFETRKVFSQLKIESERASRDLASEYGEPLWCKETGFRNTHLRAVAPTVSNSKLAGNVSPGIEPWAANVFTEQTSKGTFIRKNGELIKVLRKAGINNKDTWDKILEDGGSVQGLKELDKWCYLDNKMVLCKEIKNGDRDKVYPVKDVFRTFK
;
A
#
# COMPACT_ATOMS: atom_id res chain seq x y z
N THR A 1 -16.84 -5.91 12.30
CA THR A 1 -15.87 -5.77 11.20
C THR A 1 -14.60 -5.17 11.75
N ASN A 2 -13.46 -5.56 11.22
CA ASN A 2 -12.16 -4.98 11.54
C ASN A 2 -11.87 -3.76 10.64
N ILE A 3 -10.78 -3.07 10.93
CA ILE A 3 -10.36 -1.89 10.16
C ILE A 3 -9.97 -2.22 8.70
N CYS A 4 -9.53 -3.48 8.46
CA CYS A 4 -9.26 -4.02 7.14
C CYS A 4 -10.53 -4.76 6.68
N SER A 5 -11.52 -4.02 6.21
CA SER A 5 -12.86 -4.54 5.90
C SER A 5 -12.90 -5.63 4.82
N GLU A 6 -11.83 -5.81 4.07
CA GLU A 6 -11.64 -6.85 3.08
C GLU A 6 -11.30 -8.23 3.67
N ILE A 7 -11.02 -8.31 4.96
CA ILE A 7 -10.71 -9.56 5.67
C ILE A 7 -11.81 -9.89 6.69
N THR A 8 -12.34 -11.09 6.62
CA THR A 8 -13.35 -11.57 7.57
C THR A 8 -12.73 -12.62 8.49
N LEU A 9 -12.61 -12.30 9.77
CA LEU A 9 -12.05 -13.17 10.78
C LEU A 9 -13.15 -13.64 11.74
N HIS A 10 -13.11 -14.92 12.10
CA HIS A 10 -14.11 -15.54 12.97
C HIS A 10 -14.08 -14.94 14.38
N THR A 11 -15.25 -14.57 14.88
CA THR A 11 -15.47 -14.08 16.25
C THR A 11 -16.79 -14.64 16.77
N ASP A 12 -16.78 -15.19 17.99
CA ASP A 12 -17.94 -15.67 18.72
C ASP A 12 -17.74 -15.44 20.24
N GLU A 13 -18.58 -16.02 21.08
CA GLU A 13 -18.50 -15.87 22.54
C GLU A 13 -17.17 -16.39 23.12
N SER A 14 -16.52 -17.33 22.45
CA SER A 14 -15.29 -17.99 22.90
C SER A 14 -14.06 -17.61 22.08
N HIS A 15 -14.21 -16.87 21.00
CA HIS A 15 -13.12 -16.51 20.10
C HIS A 15 -13.15 -15.00 19.78
N SER A 16 -12.03 -14.31 20.00
CA SER A 16 -11.79 -12.97 19.50
C SER A 16 -10.70 -13.03 18.44
N PHE A 17 -10.98 -12.55 17.26
CA PHE A 17 -10.00 -12.61 16.17
C PHE A 17 -8.71 -11.84 16.50
N VAL A 18 -7.59 -12.36 16.01
CA VAL A 18 -6.27 -11.75 16.04
C VAL A 18 -5.67 -11.86 14.65
N CYS A 19 -5.11 -10.76 14.15
CA CYS A 19 -4.37 -10.72 12.91
C CYS A 19 -3.08 -9.92 13.10
N CYS A 20 -1.94 -10.52 12.77
CA CYS A 20 -0.67 -9.82 12.73
C CYS A 20 -0.52 -9.12 11.39
N LEU A 21 -0.40 -7.79 11.41
CA LEU A 21 -0.37 -6.94 10.23
C LEU A 21 1.03 -6.42 9.92
N SER A 22 1.38 -6.38 8.64
CA SER A 22 2.50 -5.62 8.11
C SER A 22 2.20 -5.13 6.71
N SER A 23 2.94 -4.12 6.24
CA SER A 23 2.72 -3.55 4.91
C SER A 23 4.05 -3.25 4.21
N LEU A 24 4.19 -3.76 2.99
CA LEU A 24 5.35 -3.53 2.15
C LEU A 24 5.21 -2.20 1.40
N ASN A 25 6.29 -1.43 1.35
CA ASN A 25 6.28 -0.13 0.69
C ASN A 25 6.46 -0.28 -0.83
N LEU A 26 5.38 -0.06 -1.59
CA LEU A 26 5.39 -0.17 -3.05
C LEU A 26 6.20 0.93 -3.75
N SER A 27 6.43 2.07 -3.10
CA SER A 27 7.34 3.07 -3.69
C SER A 27 8.78 2.56 -3.85
N LYS A 28 9.08 1.42 -3.19
CA LYS A 28 10.35 0.69 -3.22
C LYS A 28 10.22 -0.68 -3.91
N TYR A 29 9.16 -0.91 -4.68
CA TYR A 29 8.87 -2.21 -5.30
C TYR A 29 10.05 -2.75 -6.11
N ASP A 30 10.70 -1.91 -6.91
CA ASP A 30 11.83 -2.34 -7.76
C ASP A 30 13.08 -2.74 -6.96
N GLU A 31 13.17 -2.32 -5.68
CA GLU A 31 14.28 -2.71 -4.78
C GLU A 31 14.07 -4.10 -4.17
N TRP A 32 12.82 -4.54 -4.01
CA TRP A 32 12.51 -5.77 -3.29
C TRP A 32 11.77 -6.85 -4.10
N ARG A 33 11.19 -6.54 -5.25
CA ARG A 33 10.36 -7.47 -6.03
C ARG A 33 11.06 -8.78 -6.43
N ASP A 34 12.38 -8.73 -6.63
CA ASP A 34 13.20 -9.87 -7.05
C ASP A 34 13.94 -10.51 -5.87
N THR A 35 13.50 -10.23 -4.62
CA THR A 35 14.02 -10.77 -3.37
C THR A 35 13.01 -11.70 -2.71
N ASP A 36 13.39 -12.34 -1.62
CA ASP A 36 12.53 -13.18 -0.77
C ASP A 36 11.76 -12.38 0.30
N LEU A 37 11.65 -11.07 0.15
CA LEU A 37 11.06 -10.20 1.18
C LEU A 37 9.65 -10.61 1.58
N ILE A 38 8.77 -10.96 0.62
CA ILE A 38 7.38 -11.37 0.89
C ILE A 38 7.37 -12.68 1.70
N TYR A 39 8.18 -13.63 1.28
CA TYR A 39 8.36 -14.91 1.96
C TYR A 39 8.82 -14.72 3.40
N THR A 40 9.92 -13.97 3.57
CA THR A 40 10.51 -13.68 4.89
C THR A 40 9.55 -12.90 5.79
N ALA A 41 8.82 -11.90 5.25
CA ALA A 41 7.82 -11.14 6.00
C ALA A 41 6.66 -12.03 6.49
N THR A 42 6.25 -13.03 5.70
CA THR A 42 5.21 -13.98 6.11
C THR A 42 5.71 -14.86 7.27
N TRP A 43 6.92 -15.36 7.20
CA TRP A 43 7.56 -16.10 8.29
C TRP A 43 7.70 -15.25 9.55
N PHE A 44 8.13 -14.00 9.39
CA PHE A 44 8.26 -13.06 10.50
C PHE A 44 6.92 -12.82 11.21
N LEU A 45 5.84 -12.61 10.44
CA LEU A 45 4.50 -12.41 11.03
C LEU A 45 3.98 -13.64 11.77
N ASP A 46 4.24 -14.86 11.27
CA ASP A 46 3.90 -16.08 11.98
C ASP A 46 4.71 -16.22 13.28
N GLY A 47 5.98 -15.81 13.27
CA GLY A 47 6.83 -15.71 14.47
C GLY A 47 6.28 -14.71 15.49
N VAL A 48 5.88 -13.52 15.06
CA VAL A 48 5.23 -12.49 15.91
C VAL A 48 3.96 -13.05 16.56
N LEU A 49 3.14 -13.78 15.78
CA LEU A 49 1.92 -14.39 16.31
C LEU A 49 2.24 -15.50 17.34
N SER A 50 3.31 -16.26 17.11
CA SER A 50 3.79 -17.27 18.06
C SER A 50 4.23 -16.63 19.38
N GLU A 51 4.96 -15.51 19.31
CA GLU A 51 5.35 -14.73 20.48
C GLU A 51 4.14 -14.17 21.23
N PHE A 52 3.15 -13.63 20.50
CA PHE A 52 1.88 -13.19 21.08
C PHE A 52 1.21 -14.31 21.86
N ILE A 53 1.02 -15.49 21.26
CA ILE A 53 0.41 -16.65 21.92
C ILE A 53 1.16 -17.01 23.20
N GLN A 54 2.49 -17.10 23.14
CA GLN A 54 3.32 -17.44 24.29
C GLN A 54 3.17 -16.46 25.43
N LYS A 55 3.21 -15.15 25.14
CA LYS A 55 3.14 -14.08 26.16
C LYS A 55 1.72 -13.92 26.71
N ALA A 56 0.69 -13.99 25.85
CA ALA A 56 -0.69 -13.75 26.23
C ALA A 56 -1.38 -14.95 26.90
N LYS A 57 -0.86 -16.17 26.76
CA LYS A 57 -1.47 -17.42 27.24
C LYS A 57 -1.83 -17.42 28.73
N ASN A 58 -1.06 -16.70 29.56
CA ASN A 58 -1.27 -16.61 31.00
C ASN A 58 -1.83 -15.25 31.43
N MET A 59 -2.23 -14.40 30.49
CA MET A 59 -2.78 -13.08 30.77
C MET A 59 -4.30 -13.11 30.82
N ARG A 60 -4.87 -12.69 31.94
CA ARG A 60 -6.32 -12.60 32.13
C ARG A 60 -6.94 -11.65 31.10
N GLY A 61 -8.01 -12.12 30.43
CA GLY A 61 -8.75 -11.35 29.42
C GLY A 61 -8.26 -11.55 28.00
N PHE A 62 -7.20 -12.36 27.77
CA PHE A 62 -6.71 -12.71 26.45
C PHE A 62 -7.08 -14.11 26.00
N GLU A 63 -7.83 -14.86 26.78
CA GLU A 63 -8.13 -16.27 26.54
C GLU A 63 -8.77 -16.51 25.17
N ASN A 64 -9.75 -15.68 24.78
CA ASN A 64 -10.43 -15.77 23.49
C ASN A 64 -9.51 -15.42 22.32
N ALA A 65 -8.66 -14.41 22.50
CA ALA A 65 -7.69 -13.98 21.49
C ALA A 65 -6.60 -15.04 21.27
N VAL A 66 -6.06 -15.60 22.35
CA VAL A 66 -5.08 -16.70 22.29
C VAL A 66 -5.67 -17.92 21.60
N ARG A 67 -6.90 -18.30 21.94
CA ARG A 67 -7.60 -19.43 21.33
C ARG A 67 -7.80 -19.26 19.83
N SER A 68 -8.19 -18.06 19.39
CA SER A 68 -8.29 -17.73 17.96
C SER A 68 -6.93 -17.77 17.26
N ALA A 69 -5.91 -17.20 17.91
CA ALA A 69 -4.56 -17.17 17.37
C ALA A 69 -3.97 -18.57 17.21
N GLU A 70 -4.15 -19.45 18.20
CA GLU A 70 -3.69 -20.84 18.15
C GLU A 70 -4.39 -21.66 17.06
N LYS A 71 -5.71 -21.45 16.89
CA LYS A 71 -6.52 -22.25 15.96
C LYS A 71 -6.41 -21.79 14.52
N GLY A 72 -6.24 -20.49 14.27
CA GLY A 72 -6.33 -19.93 12.92
C GLY A 72 -5.05 -19.31 12.39
N ARG A 73 -4.19 -18.78 13.26
CA ARG A 73 -2.92 -18.13 12.89
C ARG A 73 -3.07 -17.14 11.73
N ALA A 74 -4.06 -16.23 11.81
CA ALA A 74 -4.34 -15.28 10.76
C ALA A 74 -3.25 -14.21 10.67
N LEU A 75 -2.74 -14.01 9.46
CA LEU A 75 -1.77 -12.97 9.10
C LEU A 75 -2.41 -11.98 8.13
N GLY A 76 -1.90 -10.76 8.11
CA GLY A 76 -2.34 -9.71 7.20
C GLY A 76 -1.15 -8.97 6.59
N LEU A 77 -0.43 -9.60 5.67
CA LEU A 77 0.60 -8.93 4.91
C LEU A 77 -0.04 -8.14 3.77
N GLY A 78 0.11 -6.83 3.82
CA GLY A 78 -0.43 -5.90 2.83
C GLY A 78 0.63 -5.01 2.20
N VAL A 79 0.17 -3.92 1.63
CA VAL A 79 1.02 -2.92 0.98
C VAL A 79 0.63 -1.51 1.39
N LEU A 80 1.54 -0.58 1.21
CA LEU A 80 1.30 0.86 1.29
C LEU A 80 1.98 1.56 0.11
N GLY A 81 1.56 2.77 -0.21
CA GLY A 81 2.18 3.56 -1.25
C GLY A 81 1.73 3.22 -2.66
N TRP A 82 0.55 2.61 -2.85
CA TRP A 82 0.06 2.21 -4.18
C TRP A 82 -0.05 3.39 -5.16
N HIS A 83 -0.73 4.47 -4.78
CA HIS A 83 -0.85 5.63 -5.68
C HIS A 83 0.52 6.29 -5.94
N THR A 84 1.38 6.37 -4.92
CA THR A 84 2.77 6.85 -5.10
C THR A 84 3.53 5.98 -6.10
N TYR A 85 3.40 4.66 -6.03
CA TYR A 85 3.99 3.71 -6.98
C TYR A 85 3.53 3.97 -8.43
N LEU A 86 2.23 4.19 -8.62
CA LEU A 86 1.68 4.54 -9.94
C LEU A 86 2.22 5.89 -10.44
N GLN A 87 2.26 6.91 -9.56
CA GLN A 87 2.79 8.22 -9.91
C GLN A 87 4.27 8.18 -10.31
N GLN A 88 5.09 7.36 -9.66
CA GLN A 88 6.49 7.14 -10.04
C GLN A 88 6.62 6.57 -11.46
N ARG A 89 5.63 5.83 -11.91
CA ARG A 89 5.56 5.21 -13.25
C ARG A 89 4.78 6.03 -14.27
N GLY A 90 4.25 7.18 -13.87
CA GLY A 90 3.43 8.01 -14.75
C GLY A 90 2.11 7.37 -15.16
N ILE A 91 1.57 6.48 -14.33
CA ILE A 91 0.34 5.72 -14.58
C ILE A 91 -0.83 6.40 -13.84
N PRO A 92 -1.92 6.78 -14.53
CA PRO A 92 -3.14 7.26 -13.89
C PRO A 92 -3.76 6.18 -13.01
N PHE A 93 -4.31 6.59 -11.86
CA PHE A 93 -4.91 5.66 -10.87
C PHE A 93 -6.06 4.82 -11.46
N GLU A 94 -6.89 5.42 -12.31
CA GLU A 94 -8.06 4.77 -12.93
C GLU A 94 -7.75 4.11 -14.29
N GLY A 95 -6.48 4.09 -14.71
CA GLY A 95 -6.07 3.56 -16.00
C GLY A 95 -6.08 2.01 -16.07
N MET A 96 -6.24 1.46 -17.28
CA MET A 96 -6.10 0.01 -17.49
C MET A 96 -4.71 -0.51 -17.09
N GLU A 97 -3.67 0.30 -17.28
CA GLU A 97 -2.30 -0.04 -16.91
C GLU A 97 -2.16 -0.20 -15.39
N ALA A 98 -2.87 0.60 -14.59
CA ALA A 98 -2.95 0.42 -13.14
C ALA A 98 -3.56 -0.94 -12.76
N GLN A 99 -4.52 -1.45 -13.54
CA GLN A 99 -5.08 -2.80 -13.33
C GLN A 99 -4.07 -3.90 -13.63
N PHE A 100 -3.24 -3.74 -14.67
CA PHE A 100 -2.16 -4.70 -14.98
C PHE A 100 -1.10 -4.70 -13.86
N GLU A 101 -0.68 -3.53 -13.41
CA GLU A 101 0.25 -3.43 -12.28
C GLU A 101 -0.35 -4.00 -10.98
N THR A 102 -1.65 -3.80 -10.73
CA THR A 102 -2.37 -4.44 -9.62
C THR A 102 -2.24 -5.96 -9.68
N ARG A 103 -2.57 -6.56 -10.82
CA ARG A 103 -2.48 -8.01 -11.00
C ARG A 103 -1.06 -8.52 -10.77
N LYS A 104 -0.06 -7.83 -11.32
CA LYS A 104 1.35 -8.19 -11.18
C LYS A 104 1.79 -8.20 -9.71
N VAL A 105 1.61 -7.10 -8.99
CA VAL A 105 2.03 -6.94 -7.60
C VAL A 105 1.30 -7.92 -6.68
N PHE A 106 -0.03 -8.00 -6.79
CA PHE A 106 -0.83 -8.82 -5.89
C PHE A 106 -0.78 -10.31 -6.22
N SER A 107 -0.49 -10.70 -7.47
CA SER A 107 -0.19 -12.10 -7.81
C SER A 107 1.12 -12.55 -7.18
N GLN A 108 2.16 -11.70 -7.21
CA GLN A 108 3.43 -12.00 -6.54
C GLN A 108 3.23 -12.13 -5.03
N LEU A 109 2.53 -11.16 -4.41
CA LEU A 109 2.21 -11.21 -2.98
C LEU A 109 1.48 -12.51 -2.60
N LYS A 110 0.52 -12.93 -3.45
CA LYS A 110 -0.21 -14.18 -3.27
C LYS A 110 0.71 -15.39 -3.32
N ILE A 111 1.44 -15.55 -4.41
CA ILE A 111 2.28 -16.74 -4.65
C ILE A 111 3.31 -16.92 -3.55
N GLU A 112 4.04 -15.87 -3.19
CA GLU A 112 5.12 -15.95 -2.23
C GLU A 112 4.61 -16.13 -0.78
N SER A 113 3.51 -15.46 -0.40
CA SER A 113 2.92 -15.65 0.94
C SER A 113 2.31 -17.04 1.10
N GLU A 114 1.69 -17.59 0.05
CA GLU A 114 1.16 -18.97 0.06
C GLU A 114 2.29 -20.00 0.12
N ARG A 115 3.38 -19.81 -0.61
CA ARG A 115 4.58 -20.65 -0.51
C ARG A 115 5.11 -20.66 0.92
N ALA A 116 5.31 -19.49 1.51
CA ALA A 116 5.77 -19.36 2.89
C ALA A 116 4.87 -20.08 3.90
N SER A 117 3.55 -19.96 3.76
CA SER A 117 2.60 -20.61 4.67
C SER A 117 2.59 -22.13 4.52
N ARG A 118 2.83 -22.67 3.31
CA ARG A 118 2.99 -24.12 3.10
C ARG A 118 4.26 -24.65 3.74
N ASP A 119 5.37 -23.94 3.58
CA ASP A 119 6.64 -24.32 4.19
C ASP A 119 6.55 -24.25 5.73
N LEU A 120 5.88 -23.20 6.28
CA LEU A 120 5.56 -23.11 7.70
C LEU A 120 4.66 -24.27 8.19
N ALA A 121 3.69 -24.72 7.39
CA ALA A 121 2.86 -25.86 7.72
C ALA A 121 3.66 -27.17 7.74
N SER A 122 4.58 -27.33 6.80
CA SER A 122 5.50 -28.48 6.75
C SER A 122 6.42 -28.55 7.97
N GLU A 123 6.92 -27.39 8.44
CA GLU A 123 7.87 -27.32 9.55
C GLU A 123 7.19 -27.37 10.92
N TYR A 124 6.08 -26.66 11.10
CA TYR A 124 5.43 -26.50 12.41
C TYR A 124 4.02 -27.08 12.50
N GLY A 125 3.54 -27.73 11.43
CA GLY A 125 2.22 -28.33 11.35
C GLY A 125 1.10 -27.34 11.06
N GLU A 126 -0.05 -27.88 10.71
CA GLU A 126 -1.30 -27.14 10.44
C GLU A 126 -2.06 -26.89 11.73
N PRO A 127 -2.50 -25.66 12.03
CA PRO A 127 -3.39 -25.41 13.15
C PRO A 127 -4.79 -25.94 12.89
N LEU A 128 -5.65 -25.97 13.91
CA LEU A 128 -6.95 -26.63 13.87
C LEU A 128 -7.83 -26.18 12.69
N TRP A 129 -7.85 -24.86 12.39
CA TRP A 129 -8.69 -24.32 11.33
C TRP A 129 -8.06 -24.43 9.92
N CYS A 130 -6.84 -24.92 9.84
CA CYS A 130 -6.15 -25.17 8.57
C CYS A 130 -5.93 -26.66 8.29
N LYS A 131 -6.51 -27.58 9.08
CA LYS A 131 -6.32 -29.02 8.90
C LYS A 131 -6.67 -29.46 7.47
N GLU A 132 -5.78 -30.27 6.88
CA GLU A 132 -5.92 -30.84 5.53
C GLU A 132 -5.90 -29.80 4.39
N THR A 133 -5.48 -28.55 4.67
CA THR A 133 -5.38 -27.51 3.64
C THR A 133 -3.98 -27.35 3.07
N GLY A 134 -2.96 -27.85 3.75
CA GLY A 134 -1.56 -27.61 3.41
C GLY A 134 -1.04 -26.23 3.82
N PHE A 135 -1.83 -25.45 4.58
CA PHE A 135 -1.45 -24.11 5.04
C PHE A 135 -1.33 -24.05 6.56
N ARG A 136 -0.42 -23.17 7.04
CA ARG A 136 -0.35 -22.86 8.46
C ARG A 136 -1.26 -21.69 8.87
N ASN A 137 -1.70 -20.87 7.95
CA ASN A 137 -2.39 -19.62 8.25
C ASN A 137 -3.73 -19.57 7.51
N THR A 138 -4.83 -19.29 8.23
CA THR A 138 -6.16 -19.16 7.63
C THR A 138 -6.25 -17.95 6.68
N HIS A 139 -5.52 -16.89 7.01
CA HIS A 139 -5.44 -15.67 6.23
C HIS A 139 -3.97 -15.27 6.12
N LEU A 140 -3.57 -14.72 5.00
CA LEU A 140 -2.18 -14.35 4.70
C LEU A 140 -2.03 -12.87 4.34
N ARG A 141 -3.07 -12.29 3.77
CA ARG A 141 -3.02 -10.95 3.19
C ARG A 141 -4.17 -10.08 3.70
N ALA A 142 -3.85 -8.83 4.01
CA ALA A 142 -4.83 -7.80 4.31
C ALA A 142 -4.22 -6.42 4.01
N VAL A 143 -4.98 -5.54 3.42
CA VAL A 143 -4.52 -4.17 3.16
C VAL A 143 -5.01 -3.26 4.27
N ALA A 144 -4.11 -2.91 5.18
CA ALA A 144 -4.41 -1.96 6.24
C ALA A 144 -4.40 -0.52 5.71
N PRO A 145 -5.15 0.41 6.30
CA PRO A 145 -5.18 1.83 5.88
C PRO A 145 -3.82 2.54 5.96
N THR A 146 -2.94 2.15 6.86
CA THR A 146 -1.55 2.61 7.04
C THR A 146 -1.33 4.13 7.10
N VAL A 147 -2.33 4.91 7.52
CA VAL A 147 -2.31 6.39 7.49
C VAL A 147 -1.08 6.98 8.20
N SER A 148 -0.69 6.42 9.35
CA SER A 148 0.49 6.88 10.08
C SER A 148 1.79 6.28 9.52
N ASN A 149 1.78 4.99 9.20
CA ASN A 149 2.97 4.27 8.73
C ASN A 149 3.46 4.79 7.37
N SER A 150 2.55 5.15 6.46
CA SER A 150 2.90 5.70 5.15
C SER A 150 3.68 7.02 5.24
N LYS A 151 3.42 7.81 6.28
CA LYS A 151 4.17 9.05 6.55
C LYS A 151 5.60 8.75 6.99
N LEU A 152 5.78 7.76 7.86
CA LEU A 152 7.10 7.31 8.31
C LEU A 152 7.88 6.62 7.18
N ALA A 153 7.17 5.91 6.30
CA ALA A 153 7.75 5.21 5.16
C ALA A 153 8.14 6.12 3.97
N GLY A 154 8.31 7.42 4.21
CA GLY A 154 8.73 8.39 3.19
C GLY A 154 7.61 9.29 2.68
N ASN A 155 6.53 9.45 3.44
CA ASN A 155 5.35 10.27 3.07
C ASN A 155 4.76 9.81 1.73
N VAL A 156 4.53 8.52 1.60
CA VAL A 156 3.85 7.87 0.48
C VAL A 156 2.34 7.80 0.71
N SER A 157 1.57 7.45 -0.32
CA SER A 157 0.11 7.27 -0.18
C SER A 157 -0.22 6.13 0.79
N PRO A 158 -1.31 6.23 1.57
CA PRO A 158 -1.68 5.20 2.53
C PRO A 158 -2.29 3.98 1.81
N GLY A 159 -1.92 2.78 2.24
CA GLY A 159 -2.46 1.53 1.71
C GLY A 159 -2.50 1.48 0.18
N ILE A 160 -3.68 1.19 -0.35
CA ILE A 160 -4.01 1.24 -1.78
C ILE A 160 -4.85 2.48 -2.16
N GLU A 161 -5.02 3.39 -1.22
CA GLU A 161 -5.86 4.57 -1.41
C GLU A 161 -5.16 5.63 -2.29
N PRO A 162 -5.92 6.34 -3.12
CA PRO A 162 -5.38 7.49 -3.84
C PRO A 162 -5.14 8.67 -2.91
N TRP A 163 -4.28 9.59 -3.32
CA TRP A 163 -4.14 10.87 -2.64
C TRP A 163 -5.45 11.67 -2.70
N ALA A 164 -5.97 12.07 -1.55
CA ALA A 164 -7.11 12.98 -1.46
C ALA A 164 -6.74 14.42 -1.85
N ALA A 165 -5.48 14.80 -1.65
CA ALA A 165 -4.93 16.10 -2.03
C ALA A 165 -3.41 16.02 -2.24
N ASN A 166 -2.86 16.75 -3.21
CA ASN A 166 -1.41 16.83 -3.43
C ASN A 166 -0.69 17.76 -2.43
N VAL A 167 -1.45 18.63 -1.75
CA VAL A 167 -1.00 19.42 -0.61
C VAL A 167 -2.12 19.53 0.40
N PHE A 168 -1.80 19.35 1.66
CA PHE A 168 -2.76 19.45 2.76
C PHE A 168 -2.08 19.85 4.05
N THR A 169 -2.87 20.35 4.98
CA THR A 169 -2.43 20.74 6.32
C THR A 169 -2.66 19.57 7.28
N GLU A 170 -1.63 19.21 8.03
CA GLU A 170 -1.70 18.19 9.06
C GLU A 170 -1.51 18.81 10.43
N GLN A 171 -2.49 18.64 11.31
CA GLN A 171 -2.37 18.99 12.72
C GLN A 171 -1.79 17.83 13.52
N THR A 172 -0.75 18.10 14.29
CA THR A 172 -0.13 17.16 15.22
C THR A 172 -0.03 17.81 16.61
N SER A 173 0.29 17.02 17.62
CA SER A 173 0.59 17.53 18.97
C SER A 173 1.76 18.53 19.01
N LYS A 174 2.61 18.55 17.98
CA LYS A 174 3.77 19.44 17.85
C LYS A 174 3.51 20.66 16.96
N GLY A 175 2.29 20.81 16.42
CA GLY A 175 1.92 21.94 15.56
C GLY A 175 1.30 21.50 14.25
N THR A 176 1.09 22.49 13.38
CA THR A 176 0.49 22.34 12.05
C THR A 176 1.58 22.31 10.99
N PHE A 177 1.57 21.30 10.14
CA PHE A 177 2.55 21.11 9.08
C PHE A 177 1.86 21.04 7.72
N ILE A 178 2.48 21.66 6.71
CA ILE A 178 2.03 21.52 5.32
C ILE A 178 2.72 20.30 4.73
N ARG A 179 1.93 19.32 4.31
CA ARG A 179 2.41 18.12 3.62
C ARG A 179 2.22 18.29 2.11
N LYS A 180 3.24 17.94 1.35
CA LYS A 180 3.26 18.00 -0.11
C LYS A 180 3.54 16.61 -0.67
N ASN A 181 2.86 16.25 -1.77
CA ASN A 181 3.13 15.02 -2.50
C ASN A 181 4.57 15.06 -3.07
N GLY A 182 5.42 14.14 -2.63
CA GLY A 182 6.84 14.10 -2.99
C GLY A 182 7.07 13.88 -4.50
N GLU A 183 6.23 13.06 -5.14
CA GLU A 183 6.34 12.81 -6.58
C GLU A 183 5.93 14.05 -7.40
N LEU A 184 4.91 14.77 -6.96
CA LEU A 184 4.54 16.03 -7.60
C LEU A 184 5.65 17.11 -7.48
N ILE A 185 6.37 17.15 -6.36
CA ILE A 185 7.53 18.05 -6.21
C ILE A 185 8.55 17.82 -7.34
N LYS A 186 8.83 16.56 -7.68
CA LYS A 186 9.77 16.21 -8.76
C LYS A 186 9.27 16.71 -10.12
N VAL A 187 7.98 16.52 -10.37
CA VAL A 187 7.30 16.97 -11.60
C VAL A 187 7.35 18.49 -11.73
N LEU A 188 6.95 19.22 -10.68
CA LEU A 188 6.96 20.68 -10.69
C LEU A 188 8.38 21.26 -10.84
N ARG A 189 9.40 20.61 -10.27
CA ARG A 189 10.81 20.96 -10.48
C ARG A 189 11.20 20.80 -11.93
N LYS A 190 10.86 19.65 -12.56
CA LYS A 190 11.15 19.39 -13.97
C LYS A 190 10.42 20.36 -14.89
N ALA A 191 9.21 20.75 -14.55
CA ALA A 191 8.44 21.75 -15.29
C ALA A 191 8.91 23.21 -15.06
N GLY A 192 9.83 23.44 -14.10
CA GLY A 192 10.34 24.77 -13.76
C GLY A 192 9.36 25.65 -12.97
N ILE A 193 8.35 25.07 -12.35
CA ILE A 193 7.27 25.79 -11.64
C ILE A 193 7.15 25.39 -10.16
N ASN A 194 8.17 24.77 -9.57
CA ASN A 194 8.16 24.42 -8.15
C ASN A 194 8.47 25.65 -7.28
N ASN A 195 7.52 26.54 -7.14
CA ASN A 195 7.61 27.77 -6.35
C ASN A 195 6.40 27.94 -5.43
N LYS A 196 6.44 28.94 -4.56
CA LYS A 196 5.39 29.19 -3.57
C LYS A 196 4.02 29.42 -4.24
N ASP A 197 3.97 30.26 -5.24
CA ASP A 197 2.72 30.65 -5.92
C ASP A 197 2.02 29.45 -6.55
N THR A 198 2.77 28.50 -7.10
CA THR A 198 2.23 27.25 -7.63
C THR A 198 1.61 26.39 -6.52
N TRP A 199 2.29 26.28 -5.38
CA TRP A 199 1.76 25.50 -4.25
C TRP A 199 0.55 26.16 -3.59
N ASP A 200 0.51 27.50 -3.52
CA ASP A 200 -0.64 28.25 -3.02
C ASP A 200 -1.86 28.03 -3.93
N LYS A 201 -1.70 28.08 -5.25
CA LYS A 201 -2.76 27.73 -6.23
C LYS A 201 -3.28 26.29 -6.05
N ILE A 202 -2.37 25.31 -5.87
CA ILE A 202 -2.77 23.93 -5.64
C ILE A 202 -3.57 23.80 -4.33
N LEU A 203 -3.15 24.51 -3.29
CA LEU A 203 -3.84 24.50 -1.99
C LEU A 203 -5.23 25.16 -2.09
N GLU A 204 -5.35 26.29 -2.77
CA GLU A 204 -6.61 26.97 -3.04
C GLU A 204 -7.59 26.12 -3.85
N ASP A 205 -7.06 25.31 -4.80
CA ASP A 205 -7.84 24.32 -5.58
C ASP A 205 -8.04 22.98 -4.82
N GLY A 206 -7.98 23.02 -3.48
CA GLY A 206 -8.21 21.88 -2.61
C GLY A 206 -7.21 20.72 -2.78
N GLY A 207 -5.99 21.03 -3.19
CA GLY A 207 -4.92 20.07 -3.43
C GLY A 207 -4.91 19.50 -4.85
N SER A 208 -5.75 19.99 -5.75
CA SER A 208 -5.82 19.57 -7.15
C SER A 208 -4.77 20.26 -8.02
N VAL A 209 -4.28 19.56 -9.05
CA VAL A 209 -3.40 20.11 -10.09
C VAL A 209 -4.16 20.44 -11.38
N GLN A 210 -5.47 20.20 -11.43
CA GLN A 210 -6.26 20.33 -12.65
C GLN A 210 -6.31 21.79 -13.17
N GLY A 211 -6.25 22.78 -12.28
CA GLY A 211 -6.19 24.20 -12.60
C GLY A 211 -4.84 24.70 -13.14
N LEU A 212 -3.74 23.91 -13.05
CA LEU A 212 -2.40 24.34 -13.46
C LEU A 212 -2.19 24.21 -14.98
N LYS A 213 -2.43 25.28 -15.74
CA LYS A 213 -2.27 25.30 -17.21
C LYS A 213 -0.84 25.00 -17.66
N GLU A 214 0.15 25.30 -16.84
CA GLU A 214 1.57 25.04 -17.10
C GLU A 214 1.88 23.54 -17.24
N LEU A 215 1.03 22.65 -16.68
CA LEU A 215 1.17 21.21 -16.80
C LEU A 215 0.51 20.61 -18.07
N ASP A 216 -0.33 21.36 -18.79
CA ASP A 216 -1.03 20.86 -19.98
C ASP A 216 -0.09 20.42 -21.11
N LYS A 217 1.11 20.97 -21.15
CA LYS A 217 2.13 20.64 -22.15
C LYS A 217 2.97 19.41 -21.79
N TRP A 218 2.76 18.79 -20.62
CA TRP A 218 3.55 17.69 -20.14
C TRP A 218 2.77 16.38 -20.10
N CYS A 219 3.41 15.32 -20.59
CA CYS A 219 2.87 13.98 -20.64
C CYS A 219 3.89 12.96 -20.09
N TYR A 220 3.41 11.79 -19.69
CA TYR A 220 4.24 10.61 -19.48
C TYR A 220 4.23 9.72 -20.73
N LEU A 221 5.40 9.26 -21.13
CA LEU A 221 5.65 8.24 -22.15
C LEU A 221 6.69 7.27 -21.60
N ASP A 222 6.40 5.99 -21.54
CA ASP A 222 7.29 4.94 -21.03
C ASP A 222 7.92 5.33 -19.67
N ASN A 223 7.09 5.73 -18.73
CA ASN A 223 7.46 6.18 -17.38
C ASN A 223 8.33 7.45 -17.33
N LYS A 224 8.51 8.16 -18.43
CA LYS A 224 9.29 9.39 -18.50
C LYS A 224 8.39 10.58 -18.79
N MET A 225 8.51 11.63 -17.99
CA MET A 225 7.84 12.90 -18.25
C MET A 225 8.52 13.61 -19.43
N VAL A 226 7.75 13.92 -20.47
CA VAL A 226 8.19 14.56 -21.72
C VAL A 226 7.24 15.70 -22.11
N LEU A 227 7.64 16.58 -23.02
CA LEU A 227 6.69 17.52 -23.62
C LEU A 227 5.77 16.79 -24.59
N CYS A 228 4.45 16.98 -24.47
CA CYS A 228 3.47 16.29 -25.30
C CYS A 228 3.67 16.50 -26.82
N LYS A 229 4.24 17.66 -27.23
CA LYS A 229 4.59 17.96 -28.63
C LYS A 229 5.73 17.10 -29.20
N GLU A 230 6.53 16.47 -28.34
CA GLU A 230 7.67 15.62 -28.74
C GLU A 230 7.25 14.17 -29.00
N ILE A 231 5.98 13.82 -28.74
CA ILE A 231 5.44 12.48 -28.87
C ILE A 231 5.06 12.24 -30.34
N LYS A 232 5.59 11.17 -30.91
CA LYS A 232 5.27 10.73 -32.30
C LYS A 232 3.90 10.06 -32.38
N ASN A 233 3.26 10.15 -33.55
CA ASN A 233 1.90 9.64 -33.75
C ASN A 233 1.71 8.11 -33.47
N GLY A 234 2.77 7.32 -33.48
CA GLY A 234 2.70 5.87 -33.18
C GLY A 234 2.72 5.52 -31.68
N ASP A 235 3.03 6.48 -30.81
CA ASP A 235 3.22 6.24 -29.36
C ASP A 235 2.03 6.68 -28.51
N ARG A 236 0.93 7.14 -29.14
CA ARG A 236 -0.19 7.78 -28.45
C ARG A 236 -0.96 6.90 -27.48
N ASP A 237 -0.97 5.60 -27.67
CA ASP A 237 -1.73 4.65 -26.83
C ASP A 237 -1.13 4.44 -25.44
N LYS A 238 0.11 4.92 -25.20
CA LYS A 238 0.85 4.80 -23.95
C LYS A 238 1.17 6.15 -23.31
N VAL A 239 0.43 7.17 -23.68
CA VAL A 239 0.68 8.55 -23.24
C VAL A 239 -0.37 8.97 -22.23
N TYR A 240 0.09 9.44 -21.08
CA TYR A 240 -0.78 9.95 -20.03
C TYR A 240 -0.46 11.41 -19.73
N PRO A 241 -1.44 12.33 -19.78
CA PRO A 241 -1.25 13.70 -19.29
C PRO A 241 -0.79 13.70 -17.84
N VAL A 242 0.18 14.55 -17.51
CA VAL A 242 0.69 14.65 -16.13
C VAL A 242 -0.44 14.93 -15.14
N LYS A 243 -1.42 15.74 -15.50
CA LYS A 243 -2.58 16.05 -14.65
C LYS A 243 -3.40 14.80 -14.28
N ASP A 244 -3.54 13.83 -15.17
CA ASP A 244 -4.30 12.60 -14.91
C ASP A 244 -3.57 11.69 -13.92
N VAL A 245 -2.22 11.64 -14.02
CA VAL A 245 -1.37 10.88 -13.08
C VAL A 245 -1.44 11.46 -11.66
N PHE A 246 -1.60 12.78 -11.53
CA PHE A 246 -1.66 13.48 -10.24
C PHE A 246 -3.09 13.93 -9.87
N ARG A 247 -4.10 13.32 -10.48
CA ARG A 247 -5.50 13.52 -10.07
C ARG A 247 -5.68 13.11 -8.61
N THR A 248 -6.44 13.92 -7.87
CA THR A 248 -6.85 13.64 -6.49
C THR A 248 -8.29 13.19 -6.45
N PHE A 249 -8.61 12.39 -5.45
CA PHE A 249 -9.94 11.81 -5.26
C PHE A 249 -10.43 12.19 -3.86
N LYS A 250 -11.57 12.85 -3.80
CA LYS A 250 -12.25 13.27 -2.57
C LYS A 250 -13.40 12.33 -2.24
#